data_91717c684cc4c0bc2f8bbcc668a4d10e
#
_entry.id   91717c684cc4c0bc2f8bbcc668a4d10e
#
_cell.length_a   1.000
_cell.length_b   1.000
_cell.length_c   1.000
_cell.angle_alpha   90.00
_cell.angle_beta   90.00
_cell.angle_gamma   90.00
#
_symmetry.space_group_name_H-M   'P 1'
#
loop_
_entity.id
_entity.type
_entity.pdbx_description
1 polymer ?
#
loop_
_entity_poly.entity_id
_entity_poly.type
_entity_poly.pdbx_seq_one_letter_code
_entity_poly.pdbx_strand_id
1 'polypeptide(L)'
;MDRLTQEIDDYRRKKERIATEARQRAALFLTCGIDIPELLSASAMEGDRITVRLQRLIERERIKGARRHWSYDLNRHIALKQALDRVRGSK
;
A
#
# COMPACT_ATOMS: atom_id res chain seq x y z
N MET A 1 -28.18 -6.54 -18.28
CA MET A 1 -27.03 -5.75 -18.72
C MET A 1 -26.42 -6.41 -19.94
N ASP A 2 -26.18 -5.68 -21.00
CA ASP A 2 -25.62 -6.29 -22.20
C ASP A 2 -24.11 -6.54 -22.03
N ARG A 3 -23.54 -7.35 -22.92
CA ARG A 3 -22.15 -7.75 -22.88
C ARG A 3 -21.19 -6.56 -23.04
N LEU A 4 -21.53 -5.60 -23.90
CA LEU A 4 -20.71 -4.42 -24.15
C LEU A 4 -20.61 -3.53 -22.91
N THR A 5 -21.74 -3.29 -22.24
CA THR A 5 -21.77 -2.50 -21.00
C THR A 5 -20.92 -3.16 -19.91
N GLN A 6 -20.99 -4.48 -19.80
CA GLN A 6 -20.20 -5.23 -18.83
C GLN A 6 -18.71 -5.16 -19.15
N GLU A 7 -18.30 -5.25 -20.40
CA GLU A 7 -16.89 -5.13 -20.82
C GLU A 7 -16.34 -3.72 -20.52
N ILE A 8 -17.14 -2.68 -20.74
CA ILE A 8 -16.76 -1.30 -20.41
C ILE A 8 -16.56 -1.13 -18.90
N ASP A 9 -17.47 -1.67 -18.09
CA ASP A 9 -17.38 -1.59 -16.64
C ASP A 9 -16.15 -2.33 -16.12
N ASP A 10 -15.87 -3.52 -16.65
CA ASP A 10 -14.68 -4.32 -16.28
C ASP A 10 -13.39 -3.59 -16.63
N TYR A 11 -13.32 -2.97 -17.81
CA TYR A 11 -12.17 -2.16 -18.22
C TYR A 11 -11.96 -0.96 -17.28
N ARG A 12 -13.03 -0.26 -16.95
CA ARG A 12 -13.02 0.90 -16.06
C ARG A 12 -12.53 0.53 -14.67
N ARG A 13 -13.01 -0.57 -14.11
CA ARG A 13 -12.60 -1.09 -12.80
C ARG A 13 -11.12 -1.46 -12.80
N LYS A 14 -10.65 -2.12 -13.86
CA LYS A 14 -9.24 -2.48 -14.01
C LYS A 14 -8.36 -1.25 -14.05
N LYS A 15 -8.74 -0.23 -14.83
CA LYS A 15 -8.02 1.03 -14.93
C LYS A 15 -7.94 1.75 -13.59
N GLU A 16 -9.04 1.78 -12.84
CA GLU A 16 -9.10 2.38 -11.51
C GLU A 16 -8.20 1.66 -10.52
N ARG A 17 -8.16 0.32 -10.54
CA ARG A 17 -7.27 -0.47 -9.69
C ARG A 17 -5.81 -0.17 -9.98
N ILE A 18 -5.42 -0.13 -11.26
CA ILE A 18 -4.06 0.17 -11.67
C ILE A 18 -3.65 1.56 -11.20
N ALA A 19 -4.52 2.56 -11.38
CA ALA A 19 -4.25 3.93 -10.94
C ALA A 19 -4.13 4.02 -9.41
N THR A 20 -4.96 3.30 -8.67
CA THR A 20 -4.91 3.27 -7.21
C THR A 20 -3.61 2.63 -6.72
N GLU A 21 -3.22 1.49 -7.29
CA GLU A 21 -1.97 0.81 -6.94
C GLU A 21 -0.75 1.70 -7.23
N ALA A 22 -0.75 2.40 -8.37
CA ALA A 22 0.33 3.31 -8.72
C ALA A 22 0.47 4.44 -7.71
N ARG A 23 -0.65 5.03 -7.27
CA ARG A 23 -0.64 6.09 -6.25
C ARG A 23 -0.14 5.58 -4.89
N GLN A 24 -0.56 4.40 -4.48
CA GLN A 24 -0.12 3.79 -3.23
C GLN A 24 1.37 3.48 -3.26
N ARG A 25 1.86 2.95 -4.36
CA ARG A 25 3.27 2.67 -4.57
C ARG A 25 4.11 3.95 -4.49
N ALA A 26 3.67 5.00 -5.16
CA ALA A 26 4.34 6.31 -5.13
C ALA A 26 4.34 6.89 -3.72
N ALA A 27 3.23 6.80 -3.00
CA ALA A 27 3.13 7.29 -1.64
C ALA A 27 4.12 6.58 -0.70
N LEU A 28 4.25 5.26 -0.81
CA LEU A 28 5.21 4.50 -0.02
C LEU A 28 6.64 4.87 -0.33
N PHE A 29 6.99 4.99 -1.61
CA PHE A 29 8.33 5.35 -2.02
C PHE A 29 8.72 6.75 -1.53
N LEU A 30 7.86 7.74 -1.75
CA LEU A 30 8.13 9.13 -1.37
C LEU A 30 8.16 9.34 0.14
N THR A 31 7.36 8.60 0.88
CA THR A 31 7.20 8.79 2.33
C THR A 31 8.18 7.95 3.14
N CYS A 32 8.40 6.71 2.73
CA CYS A 32 9.12 5.69 3.51
C CYS A 32 10.36 5.14 2.79
N GLY A 33 10.56 5.51 1.53
CA GLY A 33 11.64 4.95 0.72
C GLY A 33 11.45 3.47 0.39
N ILE A 34 10.23 2.96 0.46
CA ILE A 34 9.94 1.55 0.20
C ILE A 34 9.44 1.38 -1.22
N ASP A 35 10.15 0.59 -2.02
CA ASP A 35 9.72 0.18 -3.35
C ASP A 35 9.13 -1.23 -3.29
N ILE A 36 7.86 -1.37 -3.66
CA ILE A 36 7.14 -2.64 -3.56
C ILE A 36 7.77 -3.76 -4.40
N PRO A 37 8.20 -3.56 -5.66
CA PRO A 37 8.88 -4.61 -6.41
C PRO A 37 10.17 -5.11 -5.74
N GLU A 38 10.98 -4.20 -5.20
CA GLU A 38 12.18 -4.59 -4.46
C GLU A 38 11.82 -5.34 -3.18
N LEU A 39 10.76 -4.92 -2.51
CA LEU A 39 10.24 -5.57 -1.31
C LEU A 39 9.86 -7.02 -1.58
N LEU A 40 9.15 -7.28 -2.68
CA LEU A 40 8.70 -8.62 -3.03
C LEU A 40 9.85 -9.55 -3.45
N SER A 41 10.96 -8.99 -3.92
CA SER A 41 12.16 -9.76 -4.30
C SER A 41 13.21 -9.84 -3.19
N ALA A 42 12.96 -9.23 -2.03
CA ALA A 42 13.90 -9.21 -0.92
C ALA A 42 14.09 -10.61 -0.31
N SER A 43 15.27 -10.84 0.28
CA SER A 43 15.54 -12.06 1.05
C SER A 43 14.63 -12.15 2.27
N ALA A 44 14.50 -13.34 2.85
CA ALA A 44 13.68 -13.54 4.07
C ALA A 44 14.12 -12.62 5.22
N MET A 45 15.42 -12.43 5.40
CA MET A 45 15.96 -11.54 6.43
C MET A 45 15.61 -10.07 6.18
N GLU A 46 15.75 -9.62 4.95
CA GLU A 46 15.36 -8.26 4.53
C GLU A 46 13.86 -8.07 4.66
N GLY A 47 13.06 -9.07 4.29
CA GLY A 47 11.62 -9.07 4.43
C GLY A 47 11.18 -8.90 5.89
N ASP A 48 11.86 -9.55 6.82
CA ASP A 48 11.58 -9.43 8.25
C ASP A 48 11.90 -8.02 8.77
N ARG A 49 13.02 -7.43 8.35
CA ARG A 49 13.37 -6.05 8.69
C ARG A 49 12.34 -5.06 8.17
N ILE A 50 11.90 -5.24 6.94
CA ILE A 50 10.91 -4.39 6.31
C ILE A 50 9.56 -4.54 7.03
N THR A 51 9.18 -5.75 7.40
CA THR A 51 7.95 -6.00 8.17
C THR A 51 7.95 -5.23 9.48
N VAL A 52 9.04 -5.29 10.24
CA VAL A 52 9.18 -4.55 11.50
C VAL A 52 9.08 -3.05 11.27
N ARG A 53 9.75 -2.54 10.23
CA ARG A 53 9.69 -1.13 9.87
C ARG A 53 8.28 -0.68 9.50
N LEU A 54 7.58 -1.47 8.70
CA LEU A 54 6.18 -1.20 8.32
C LEU A 54 5.27 -1.16 9.54
N GLN A 55 5.43 -2.12 10.44
CA GLN A 55 4.64 -2.15 11.68
C GLN A 55 4.86 -0.90 12.52
N ARG A 56 6.08 -0.41 12.65
CA ARG A 56 6.41 0.83 13.37
C ARG A 56 5.78 2.05 12.71
N LEU A 57 5.84 2.13 11.39
CA LEU A 57 5.26 3.24 10.63
C LEU A 57 3.74 3.26 10.73
N ILE A 58 3.11 2.09 10.66
CA ILE A 58 1.66 1.93 10.84
C ILE A 58 1.24 2.38 12.25
N GLU A 59 1.96 1.94 13.27
CA GLU A 59 1.66 2.33 14.64
C GLU A 59 1.80 3.84 14.84
N ARG A 60 2.81 4.45 14.23
CA ARG A 60 2.99 5.90 14.25
C ARG A 60 1.80 6.62 13.62
N GLU A 61 1.34 6.16 12.46
CA GLU A 61 0.18 6.74 11.80
C GLU A 61 -1.10 6.51 12.61
N ARG A 62 -1.26 5.35 13.23
CA ARG A 62 -2.40 5.08 14.11
C ARG A 62 -2.47 6.08 15.27
N ILE A 63 -1.35 6.35 15.89
CA ILE A 63 -1.27 7.31 17.02
C ILE A 63 -1.59 8.72 16.52
N LYS A 64 -1.03 9.14 15.38
CA LYS A 64 -1.34 10.44 14.78
C LYS A 64 -2.84 10.59 14.49
N GLY A 65 -3.46 9.56 13.91
CA GLY A 65 -4.88 9.56 13.63
C GLY A 65 -5.74 9.66 14.90
N ALA A 66 -5.38 8.91 15.94
CA ALA A 66 -6.08 8.94 17.22
C ALA A 66 -5.99 10.32 17.91
N ARG A 67 -4.86 11.00 17.76
CA ARG A 67 -4.61 12.34 18.30
C ARG A 67 -5.08 13.46 17.39
N ARG A 68 -5.63 13.14 16.23
CA ARG A 68 -6.02 14.11 15.20
C ARG A 68 -4.87 15.07 14.82
N HIS A 69 -3.66 14.50 14.74
CA HIS A 69 -2.48 15.28 14.39
C HIS A 69 -2.57 15.76 12.94
N TRP A 70 -2.12 17.00 12.69
CA TRP A 70 -2.21 17.62 11.36
C TRP A 70 -1.47 16.85 10.27
N SER A 71 -0.40 16.13 10.63
CA SER A 71 0.40 15.38 9.66
C SER A 71 -0.15 13.98 9.36
N TYR A 72 -1.28 13.59 9.96
CA TYR A 72 -1.92 12.31 9.67
C TYR A 72 -2.43 12.28 8.24
N ASP A 73 -2.13 11.21 7.54
CA ASP A 73 -2.58 10.98 6.16
C ASP A 73 -3.19 9.59 6.05
N LEU A 74 -4.51 9.55 5.83
CA LEU A 74 -5.26 8.30 5.70
C LEU A 74 -4.73 7.45 4.52
N ASN A 75 -4.41 8.08 3.41
CA ASN A 75 -3.90 7.37 2.23
C ASN A 75 -2.55 6.71 2.52
N ARG A 76 -1.68 7.39 3.24
CA ARG A 76 -0.41 6.82 3.70
C ARG A 76 -0.64 5.64 4.63
N HIS A 77 -1.56 5.76 5.57
CA HIS A 77 -1.90 4.70 6.51
C HIS A 77 -2.40 3.45 5.77
N ILE A 78 -3.31 3.62 4.82
CA ILE A 78 -3.83 2.53 4.00
C ILE A 78 -2.71 1.89 3.17
N ALA A 79 -1.85 2.69 2.55
CA ALA A 79 -0.74 2.20 1.73
C ALA A 79 0.25 1.35 2.55
N LEU A 80 0.57 1.79 3.77
CA LEU A 80 1.44 1.03 4.69
C LEU A 80 0.83 -0.31 5.06
N LYS A 81 -0.47 -0.35 5.39
CA LYS A 81 -1.17 -1.59 5.72
C LYS A 81 -1.19 -2.56 4.53
N GLN A 82 -1.44 -2.06 3.34
CA GLN A 82 -1.45 -2.88 2.13
C GLN A 82 -0.06 -3.43 1.82
N ALA A 83 0.99 -2.64 2.02
CA ALA A 83 2.36 -3.10 1.86
C ALA A 83 2.68 -4.23 2.84
N LEU A 84 2.27 -4.09 4.10
CA LEU A 84 2.47 -5.14 5.11
C LEU A 84 1.74 -6.43 4.73
N ASP A 85 0.51 -6.32 4.25
CA ASP A 85 -0.27 -7.49 3.81
C ASP A 85 0.41 -8.19 2.63
N ARG A 86 0.97 -7.45 1.69
CA ARG A 86 1.72 -8.03 0.57
C ARG A 86 2.96 -8.77 1.03
N VAL A 87 3.72 -8.22 1.95
CA VAL A 87 4.91 -8.88 2.49
C VAL A 87 4.54 -10.18 3.18
N ARG A 88 3.49 -10.17 3.99
CA ARG A 88 2.99 -11.35 4.68
C ARG A 88 2.43 -12.39 3.72
N GLY A 89 1.74 -11.96 2.69
CA GLY A 89 1.17 -12.84 1.67
C GLY A 89 2.21 -13.49 0.75
N SER A 90 3.43 -12.94 0.71
CA SER A 90 4.54 -13.45 -0.12
C SER A 90 5.38 -14.51 0.59
N LYS A 91 5.10 -14.79 1.85
CA LYS A 91 5.84 -15.77 2.65
C LYS A 91 5.29 -17.19 2.54
#